data_a21b3e127d0f927d0fcf966c1f08ee32
#
_entry.id   a21b3e127d0f927d0fcf966c1f08ee32
#
_cell.length_a   1.000
_cell.length_b   1.000
_cell.length_c   1.000
_cell.angle_alpha   90.00
_cell.angle_beta   90.00
_cell.angle_gamma   90.00
#
_symmetry.space_group_name_H-M   'P 1'
#
loop_
_entity.id
_entity.type
_entity.pdbx_description
1 polymer ?
#
loop_
_entity_poly.entity_id
_entity_poly.type
_entity_poly.pdbx_seq_one_letter_code
_entity_poly.pdbx_strand_id
1 'polypeptide(L)'
;MKEKGKTLNGIIEAACAIAGIAPVGTSKMHEFENYDEYLKNNTATEEQLEEQRKNPLNPAPLISIAIVAKGADVGMLESTIESLQSQTYDNWEACLAFGLDDYGSKGIADTSHFRVVIASGTVKELSDLINHQLRGAYMLQLFPGDILTQDALYTLAQALMDTSSPEVVFADEEMTDENGIYPYFKPDYGRLTIMNHNSVGRPLLVAKRVFDLVGGFKGAESFDIWKFALLALSNSKMSAHIARVLMSSKRRKDVSLSPKEIDEMDRILADRVDKRANAYCVEGHEMGTLRIRYVPKRTPQVSIIIPNIDGIENLKRCIESIEMRSTYSDYRIFVADDKRNEPLIRKYLDALKKTRAAKPIEIKSGMSIPAILNYCARAEINDMLLFINGSCEIQSPDFIEELSGLASMKKAGAVGGKIIDTGGNIVSVGDVIGLRGWAGSPYKGENDDNADRLKSSFTWLQRNVSAVSGSFMAIKAQRFMTVGLFDETLSGVGWDTELCIRLMRRGYENYFTPYAAAKLYGELPDYDDASSDNLTRCYDSFRQTLMTGDGYYNPNYDYAASEPILSIKPYKPICLNPNYK
;
A
#
# COMPACT_ATOMS: atom_id res chain seq x y z
N MET A 1 16.95 -35.89 -39.25
CA MET A 1 16.95 -35.82 -37.76
C MET A 1 17.08 -34.35 -37.39
N LYS A 2 16.00 -33.73 -36.96
CA LYS A 2 15.98 -32.32 -36.47
C LYS A 2 16.18 -32.38 -34.97
N GLU A 3 17.32 -31.93 -34.47
CA GLU A 3 17.53 -31.68 -33.06
C GLU A 3 16.64 -30.50 -32.65
N LYS A 4 15.71 -30.79 -31.74
CA LYS A 4 14.93 -29.74 -31.06
C LYS A 4 15.87 -29.04 -30.07
N GLY A 5 16.22 -27.82 -30.35
CA GLY A 5 16.86 -26.94 -29.36
C GLY A 5 16.01 -26.85 -28.11
N LYS A 6 16.52 -27.33 -27.00
CA LYS A 6 15.91 -27.08 -25.68
C LYS A 6 16.01 -25.60 -25.42
N THR A 7 14.90 -24.94 -25.14
CA THR A 7 14.89 -23.53 -24.70
C THR A 7 15.62 -23.42 -23.35
N LEU A 8 16.26 -22.28 -23.10
CA LEU A 8 16.99 -22.00 -21.86
C LEU A 8 16.15 -22.29 -20.60
N ASN A 9 14.85 -21.97 -20.65
CA ASN A 9 13.89 -22.27 -19.59
C ASN A 9 13.75 -23.79 -19.33
N GLY A 10 13.68 -24.61 -20.35
CA GLY A 10 13.62 -26.06 -20.19
C GLY A 10 14.88 -26.68 -19.60
N ILE A 11 16.04 -26.03 -19.75
CA ILE A 11 17.29 -26.43 -19.10
C ILE A 11 17.30 -26.03 -17.62
N ILE A 12 16.78 -24.84 -17.29
CA ILE A 12 16.66 -24.35 -15.91
C ILE A 12 15.65 -25.21 -15.13
N GLU A 13 14.48 -25.51 -15.70
CA GLU A 13 13.48 -26.37 -15.09
C GLU A 13 14.02 -27.79 -14.80
N ALA A 14 14.78 -28.34 -15.74
CA ALA A 14 15.41 -29.66 -15.54
C ALA A 14 16.49 -29.64 -14.46
N ALA A 15 17.30 -28.60 -14.36
CA ALA A 15 18.33 -28.44 -13.34
C ALA A 15 17.73 -28.25 -11.94
N CYS A 16 16.64 -27.48 -11.82
CA CYS A 16 15.92 -27.26 -10.56
C CYS A 16 15.21 -28.53 -10.07
N ALA A 17 14.60 -29.29 -10.98
CA ALA A 17 13.97 -30.57 -10.64
C ALA A 17 14.98 -31.62 -10.13
N ILE A 18 16.21 -31.62 -10.65
CA ILE A 18 17.31 -32.51 -10.20
C ILE A 18 17.84 -32.07 -8.83
N ALA A 19 17.81 -30.76 -8.53
CA ALA A 19 18.31 -30.19 -7.27
C ALA A 19 17.25 -30.17 -6.15
N GLY A 20 16.00 -30.54 -6.44
CA GLY A 20 14.90 -30.42 -5.45
C GLY A 20 14.59 -28.98 -5.04
N ILE A 21 15.01 -28.02 -5.86
CA ILE A 21 14.79 -26.59 -5.64
C ILE A 21 13.66 -26.16 -6.58
N ALA A 22 12.61 -25.54 -6.06
CA ALA A 22 11.61 -24.91 -6.91
C ALA A 22 12.31 -23.88 -7.82
N PRO A 23 12.02 -23.83 -9.14
CA PRO A 23 12.67 -22.89 -10.03
C PRO A 23 12.36 -21.47 -9.57
N VAL A 24 13.40 -20.75 -9.18
CA VAL A 24 13.31 -19.33 -8.86
C VAL A 24 12.94 -18.62 -10.16
N GLY A 25 11.71 -18.13 -10.27
CA GLY A 25 11.31 -17.20 -11.32
C GLY A 25 10.54 -17.76 -12.51
N THR A 26 9.78 -18.84 -12.35
CA THR A 26 8.66 -19.12 -13.26
C THR A 26 7.33 -19.05 -12.52
N SER A 27 7.13 -18.04 -11.72
CA SER A 27 5.78 -17.63 -11.40
C SER A 27 5.15 -17.21 -12.73
N LYS A 28 4.32 -18.08 -13.29
CA LYS A 28 3.48 -17.73 -14.43
C LYS A 28 2.76 -16.45 -14.02
N MET A 29 2.89 -15.42 -14.82
CA MET A 29 2.26 -14.14 -14.60
C MET A 29 0.73 -14.30 -14.69
N HIS A 30 0.09 -14.84 -13.63
CA HIS A 30 -1.36 -15.01 -13.58
C HIS A 30 -2.09 -13.67 -13.70
N GLU A 31 -1.47 -12.56 -13.29
CA GLU A 31 -1.99 -11.21 -13.50
C GLU A 31 -2.19 -10.86 -14.97
N PHE A 32 -1.44 -11.49 -15.84
CA PHE A 32 -1.44 -11.16 -17.27
C PHE A 32 -2.31 -12.08 -18.11
N GLU A 33 -2.84 -13.17 -17.58
CA GLU A 33 -3.73 -14.06 -18.35
C GLU A 33 -4.95 -13.32 -18.91
N ASN A 34 -5.42 -12.27 -18.21
CA ASN A 34 -6.58 -11.47 -18.61
C ASN A 34 -6.20 -10.04 -19.04
N TYR A 35 -4.90 -9.71 -19.21
CA TYR A 35 -4.50 -8.32 -19.45
C TYR A 35 -4.94 -7.80 -20.82
N ASP A 36 -4.88 -8.60 -21.85
CA ASP A 36 -5.38 -8.24 -23.19
C ASP A 36 -6.89 -7.92 -23.17
N GLU A 37 -7.66 -8.69 -22.40
CA GLU A 37 -9.09 -8.45 -22.21
C GLU A 37 -9.33 -7.18 -21.37
N TYR A 38 -8.53 -6.96 -20.34
CA TYR A 38 -8.53 -5.71 -19.58
C TYR A 38 -8.28 -4.50 -20.50
N LEU A 39 -7.24 -4.52 -21.32
CA LEU A 39 -6.92 -3.45 -22.25
C LEU A 39 -8.08 -3.20 -23.22
N LYS A 40 -8.63 -4.27 -23.81
CA LYS A 40 -9.80 -4.17 -24.73
C LYS A 40 -10.99 -3.48 -24.08
N ASN A 41 -11.23 -3.71 -22.78
CA ASN A 41 -12.37 -3.15 -22.07
C ASN A 41 -12.11 -1.75 -21.49
N ASN A 42 -10.84 -1.37 -21.31
CA ASN A 42 -10.46 -0.12 -20.64
C ASN A 42 -9.71 0.89 -21.53
N THR A 43 -9.37 0.51 -22.76
CA THR A 43 -8.86 1.45 -23.77
C THR A 43 -10.02 2.19 -24.42
N ALA A 44 -9.90 3.50 -24.59
CA ALA A 44 -10.92 4.31 -25.25
C ALA A 44 -11.14 3.85 -26.70
N THR A 45 -12.41 3.68 -27.08
CA THR A 45 -12.78 3.35 -28.47
C THR A 45 -12.64 4.58 -29.37
N GLU A 46 -12.51 4.37 -30.69
CA GLU A 46 -12.45 5.49 -31.65
C GLU A 46 -13.66 6.44 -31.52
N GLU A 47 -14.83 5.88 -31.21
CA GLU A 47 -16.05 6.65 -31.01
C GLU A 47 -15.94 7.57 -29.79
N GLN A 48 -15.38 7.07 -28.68
CA GLN A 48 -15.11 7.84 -27.48
C GLN A 48 -14.03 8.90 -27.71
N LEU A 49 -12.97 8.57 -28.46
CA LEU A 49 -11.91 9.52 -28.81
C LEU A 49 -12.45 10.66 -29.68
N GLU A 50 -13.31 10.36 -30.66
CA GLU A 50 -13.99 11.37 -31.47
C GLU A 50 -14.95 12.24 -30.64
N GLU A 51 -15.64 11.65 -29.69
CA GLU A 51 -16.53 12.39 -28.79
C GLU A 51 -15.73 13.37 -27.93
N GLN A 52 -14.60 12.96 -27.39
CA GLN A 52 -13.71 13.84 -26.62
C GLN A 52 -13.20 15.02 -27.46
N ARG A 53 -12.81 14.79 -28.72
CA ARG A 53 -12.38 15.86 -29.64
C ARG A 53 -13.52 16.83 -29.98
N LYS A 54 -14.76 16.34 -30.07
CA LYS A 54 -15.95 17.17 -30.36
C LYS A 54 -16.44 17.95 -29.12
N ASN A 55 -16.20 17.42 -27.94
CA ASN A 55 -16.66 17.97 -26.66
C ASN A 55 -15.46 18.31 -25.74
N PRO A 56 -14.70 19.38 -26.04
CA PRO A 56 -13.56 19.77 -25.23
C PRO A 56 -14.02 20.15 -23.81
N LEU A 57 -13.17 19.84 -22.82
CA LEU A 57 -13.43 20.19 -21.42
C LEU A 57 -13.51 21.71 -21.23
N ASN A 58 -14.41 22.15 -20.35
CA ASN A 58 -14.54 23.57 -19.99
C ASN A 58 -14.81 23.69 -18.47
N PRO A 59 -13.89 24.28 -17.67
CA PRO A 59 -12.60 24.83 -18.10
C PRO A 59 -11.60 23.75 -18.52
N ALA A 60 -10.71 24.08 -19.46
CA ALA A 60 -9.60 23.24 -19.89
C ALA A 60 -8.28 23.82 -19.34
N PRO A 61 -7.72 23.30 -18.22
CA PRO A 61 -6.48 23.80 -17.67
C PRO A 61 -5.29 23.50 -18.60
N LEU A 62 -4.38 24.45 -18.80
CA LEU A 62 -3.13 24.19 -19.54
C LEU A 62 -2.26 23.19 -18.77
N ILE A 63 -1.87 22.10 -19.44
CA ILE A 63 -0.93 21.10 -18.92
C ILE A 63 0.42 21.34 -19.57
N SER A 64 1.45 21.61 -18.76
CA SER A 64 2.84 21.69 -19.22
C SER A 64 3.56 20.37 -18.98
N ILE A 65 4.19 19.87 -20.04
CA ILE A 65 4.89 18.57 -20.04
C ILE A 65 6.40 18.84 -20.13
N ALA A 66 7.17 18.31 -19.19
CA ALA A 66 8.62 18.41 -19.15
C ALA A 66 9.25 17.12 -19.68
N ILE A 67 10.15 17.26 -20.68
CA ILE A 67 10.90 16.12 -21.25
C ILE A 67 12.38 16.50 -21.32
N VAL A 68 13.24 15.81 -20.55
CA VAL A 68 14.69 15.94 -20.68
C VAL A 68 15.21 14.83 -21.58
N ALA A 69 15.69 15.20 -22.75
CA ALA A 69 16.08 14.26 -23.82
C ALA A 69 17.62 14.17 -24.00
N LYS A 70 18.38 14.45 -22.93
CA LYS A 70 19.85 14.33 -22.97
C LYS A 70 20.27 12.87 -23.13
N GLY A 71 21.03 12.56 -24.18
CA GLY A 71 21.52 11.22 -24.51
C GLY A 71 20.42 10.22 -24.87
N ALA A 72 19.19 10.69 -25.10
CA ALA A 72 18.07 9.82 -25.40
C ALA A 72 18.18 9.17 -26.80
N ASP A 73 17.71 7.94 -26.91
CA ASP A 73 17.49 7.28 -28.20
C ASP A 73 16.45 8.06 -29.01
N VAL A 74 16.72 8.24 -30.32
CA VAL A 74 15.86 9.03 -31.21
C VAL A 74 14.48 8.41 -31.35
N GLY A 75 14.40 7.11 -31.60
CA GLY A 75 13.12 6.41 -31.77
C GLY A 75 12.27 6.42 -30.51
N MET A 76 12.90 6.31 -29.33
CA MET A 76 12.19 6.44 -28.06
C MET A 76 11.59 7.86 -27.87
N LEU A 77 12.34 8.88 -28.22
CA LEU A 77 11.84 10.27 -28.15
C LEU A 77 10.72 10.52 -29.17
N GLU A 78 10.87 10.02 -30.40
CA GLU A 78 9.84 10.12 -31.44
C GLU A 78 8.54 9.47 -31.00
N SER A 79 8.58 8.25 -30.44
CA SER A 79 7.38 7.56 -29.91
C SER A 79 6.68 8.37 -28.81
N THR A 80 7.44 9.04 -27.93
CA THR A 80 6.85 9.92 -26.90
C THR A 80 6.16 11.13 -27.53
N ILE A 81 6.79 11.76 -28.53
CA ILE A 81 6.24 12.92 -29.23
C ILE A 81 4.97 12.53 -30.01
N GLU A 82 4.98 11.41 -30.73
CA GLU A 82 3.82 10.89 -31.45
C GLU A 82 2.64 10.63 -30.50
N SER A 83 2.91 10.07 -29.32
CA SER A 83 1.86 9.84 -28.31
C SER A 83 1.24 11.14 -27.81
N LEU A 84 2.01 12.22 -27.71
CA LEU A 84 1.51 13.56 -27.36
C LEU A 84 0.71 14.20 -28.49
N GLN A 85 1.17 14.07 -29.74
CA GLN A 85 0.47 14.61 -30.93
C GLN A 85 -0.87 13.91 -31.19
N SER A 86 -1.04 12.67 -30.70
CA SER A 86 -2.27 11.90 -30.85
C SER A 86 -3.33 12.18 -29.76
N GLN A 87 -3.02 13.01 -28.76
CA GLN A 87 -3.93 13.29 -27.65
C GLN A 87 -5.25 13.91 -28.10
N THR A 88 -6.34 13.53 -27.44
CA THR A 88 -7.69 14.13 -27.64
C THR A 88 -7.88 15.44 -26.88
N TYR A 89 -6.97 15.79 -25.98
CA TYR A 89 -6.95 17.02 -25.22
C TYR A 89 -5.99 18.02 -25.87
N ASP A 90 -6.46 19.20 -26.24
CA ASP A 90 -5.66 20.16 -27.04
C ASP A 90 -4.91 21.20 -26.20
N ASN A 91 -5.31 21.44 -24.92
CA ASN A 91 -4.71 22.51 -24.12
C ASN A 91 -3.47 22.05 -23.34
N TRP A 92 -2.43 21.67 -24.05
CA TRP A 92 -1.14 21.27 -23.49
C TRP A 92 0.03 21.93 -24.21
N GLU A 93 1.17 22.01 -23.54
CA GLU A 93 2.47 22.36 -24.10
C GLU A 93 3.52 21.36 -23.63
N ALA A 94 4.53 21.08 -24.43
CA ALA A 94 5.69 20.28 -24.03
C ALA A 94 6.99 21.10 -24.16
N CYS A 95 7.82 21.08 -23.13
CA CYS A 95 9.13 21.67 -23.11
C CYS A 95 10.19 20.57 -23.15
N LEU A 96 10.99 20.55 -24.21
CA LEU A 96 12.04 19.55 -24.43
C LEU A 96 13.41 20.17 -24.17
N ALA A 97 14.22 19.54 -23.31
CA ALA A 97 15.61 19.95 -23.10
C ALA A 97 16.59 18.96 -23.70
N PHE A 98 17.52 19.47 -24.50
CA PHE A 98 18.60 18.71 -25.11
C PHE A 98 19.96 19.17 -24.60
N GLY A 99 20.93 18.25 -24.56
CA GLY A 99 22.33 18.58 -24.47
C GLY A 99 22.81 19.26 -25.76
N LEU A 100 23.88 20.04 -25.70
CA LEU A 100 24.43 20.73 -26.88
C LEU A 100 24.79 19.76 -28.01
N ASP A 101 25.29 18.58 -27.68
CA ASP A 101 25.73 17.58 -28.65
C ASP A 101 24.55 16.72 -29.19
N ASP A 102 23.38 16.77 -28.56
CA ASP A 102 22.25 15.90 -28.90
C ASP A 102 21.28 16.52 -29.90
N TYR A 103 21.17 17.85 -29.95
CA TYR A 103 20.11 18.53 -30.69
C TYR A 103 20.21 18.37 -32.20
N GLY A 104 21.43 18.44 -32.79
CA GLY A 104 21.64 18.44 -34.23
C GLY A 104 21.13 17.20 -34.98
N SER A 105 20.86 16.12 -34.30
CA SER A 105 20.38 14.88 -34.89
C SER A 105 18.85 14.67 -34.81
N LYS A 106 18.09 15.53 -34.11
CA LYS A 106 16.71 15.24 -33.74
C LYS A 106 15.63 16.09 -34.42
N GLY A 107 16.01 17.17 -35.16
CA GLY A 107 15.15 17.89 -36.09
C GLY A 107 13.83 18.47 -35.55
N ILE A 108 13.64 18.52 -34.22
CA ILE A 108 12.42 19.03 -33.61
C ILE A 108 12.49 20.54 -33.55
N ALA A 109 11.55 21.22 -34.22
CA ALA A 109 11.44 22.67 -34.22
C ALA A 109 10.41 23.15 -33.17
N ASP A 110 10.57 24.38 -32.70
CA ASP A 110 9.54 25.07 -31.93
C ASP A 110 8.24 25.17 -32.74
N THR A 111 7.14 24.72 -32.08
CA THR A 111 5.79 24.82 -32.64
C THR A 111 4.84 25.38 -31.58
N SER A 112 3.56 25.47 -31.88
CA SER A 112 2.56 25.93 -30.91
C SER A 112 2.50 25.08 -29.65
N HIS A 113 2.81 23.80 -29.76
CA HIS A 113 2.78 22.85 -28.65
C HIS A 113 4.16 22.51 -28.08
N PHE A 114 5.23 22.60 -28.87
CA PHE A 114 6.57 22.22 -28.46
C PHE A 114 7.47 23.43 -28.33
N ARG A 115 8.18 23.48 -27.19
CA ARG A 115 9.24 24.44 -26.94
C ARG A 115 10.55 23.70 -26.72
N VAL A 116 11.62 24.15 -27.33
CA VAL A 116 12.93 23.51 -27.26
C VAL A 116 13.89 24.36 -26.45
N VAL A 117 14.60 23.74 -25.53
CA VAL A 117 15.70 24.32 -24.75
C VAL A 117 16.97 23.54 -25.05
N ILE A 118 18.04 24.23 -25.44
CA ILE A 118 19.33 23.61 -25.70
C ILE A 118 20.35 24.22 -24.75
N ALA A 119 20.97 23.39 -23.92
CA ALA A 119 21.95 23.84 -22.96
C ALA A 119 22.99 22.77 -22.63
N SER A 120 24.19 23.20 -22.21
CA SER A 120 25.13 22.30 -21.55
C SER A 120 24.65 21.99 -20.15
N GLY A 121 24.94 20.78 -19.67
CA GLY A 121 24.64 20.43 -18.28
C GLY A 121 24.25 18.96 -18.10
N THR A 122 24.07 18.58 -16.84
CA THR A 122 23.52 17.29 -16.43
C THR A 122 22.01 17.24 -16.65
N VAL A 123 21.41 16.05 -16.57
CA VAL A 123 19.94 15.90 -16.61
C VAL A 123 19.26 16.76 -15.55
N LYS A 124 19.86 16.87 -14.36
CA LYS A 124 19.33 17.71 -13.27
C LYS A 124 19.34 19.21 -13.62
N GLU A 125 20.44 19.72 -14.16
CA GLU A 125 20.54 21.12 -14.58
C GLU A 125 19.57 21.44 -15.73
N LEU A 126 19.41 20.53 -16.67
CA LEU A 126 18.41 20.65 -17.73
C LEU A 126 16.97 20.60 -17.19
N SER A 127 16.70 19.77 -16.18
CA SER A 127 15.41 19.75 -15.48
C SER A 127 15.13 21.11 -14.80
N ASP A 128 16.11 21.69 -14.12
CA ASP A 128 15.97 23.00 -13.49
C ASP A 128 15.70 24.11 -14.53
N LEU A 129 16.35 24.06 -15.70
CA LEU A 129 16.08 25.01 -16.77
C LEU A 129 14.66 24.88 -17.34
N ILE A 130 14.19 23.65 -17.59
CA ILE A 130 12.82 23.39 -18.06
C ILE A 130 11.79 23.89 -17.07
N ASN A 131 11.97 23.64 -15.77
CA ASN A 131 11.01 24.03 -14.75
C ASN A 131 10.57 25.50 -14.85
N HIS A 132 11.48 26.38 -15.21
CA HIS A 132 11.23 27.82 -15.41
C HIS A 132 10.49 28.15 -16.72
N GLN A 133 10.40 27.20 -17.64
CA GLN A 133 9.73 27.38 -18.92
C GLN A 133 8.27 26.89 -18.90
N LEU A 134 7.88 26.09 -17.89
CA LEU A 134 6.54 25.53 -17.78
C LEU A 134 5.53 26.59 -17.32
N ARG A 135 4.47 26.82 -18.11
CA ARG A 135 3.46 27.88 -17.90
C ARG A 135 2.09 27.36 -17.49
N GLY A 136 1.89 26.05 -17.57
CA GLY A 136 0.62 25.41 -17.30
C GLY A 136 0.12 25.58 -15.88
N ALA A 137 -1.15 25.33 -15.71
CA ALA A 137 -1.76 25.20 -14.39
C ALA A 137 -1.36 23.89 -13.69
N TYR A 138 -1.02 22.89 -14.49
CA TYR A 138 -0.55 21.56 -14.04
C TYR A 138 0.68 21.12 -14.80
N MET A 139 1.54 20.35 -14.11
CA MET A 139 2.84 19.89 -14.61
C MET A 139 2.86 18.35 -14.67
N LEU A 140 3.37 17.82 -15.77
CA LEU A 140 3.59 16.40 -16.01
C LEU A 140 5.05 16.18 -16.44
N GLN A 141 5.73 15.15 -15.94
CA GLN A 141 7.04 14.76 -16.43
C GLN A 141 6.93 13.47 -17.24
N LEU A 142 7.49 13.50 -18.44
CA LEU A 142 7.69 12.31 -19.27
C LEU A 142 9.17 12.12 -19.59
N PHE A 143 9.54 10.89 -19.87
CA PHE A 143 10.88 10.53 -20.33
C PHE A 143 10.82 9.97 -21.74
N PRO A 144 11.89 10.07 -22.55
CA PRO A 144 11.95 9.42 -23.85
C PRO A 144 11.62 7.92 -23.75
N GLY A 145 10.64 7.48 -24.53
CA GLY A 145 10.07 6.12 -24.50
C GLY A 145 8.81 5.97 -23.65
N ASP A 146 8.37 7.01 -22.94
CA ASP A 146 7.04 7.02 -22.32
C ASP A 146 5.97 7.26 -23.39
N ILE A 147 4.95 6.43 -23.42
CA ILE A 147 3.85 6.47 -24.39
C ILE A 147 2.54 6.62 -23.64
N LEU A 148 1.87 7.74 -23.84
CA LEU A 148 0.53 7.98 -23.29
C LEU A 148 -0.54 7.33 -24.18
N THR A 149 -1.64 6.85 -23.57
CA THR A 149 -2.85 6.51 -24.35
C THR A 149 -3.43 7.78 -24.96
N GLN A 150 -4.17 7.67 -26.09
CA GLN A 150 -4.66 8.84 -26.83
C GLN A 150 -5.57 9.76 -26.02
N ASP A 151 -6.24 9.21 -25.01
CA ASP A 151 -7.15 9.93 -24.09
C ASP A 151 -6.53 10.26 -22.73
N ALA A 152 -5.22 10.04 -22.55
CA ALA A 152 -4.59 10.17 -21.24
C ALA A 152 -4.70 11.59 -20.67
N LEU A 153 -4.33 12.60 -21.45
CA LEU A 153 -4.40 14.00 -21.00
C LEU A 153 -5.84 14.46 -20.76
N TYR A 154 -6.79 14.00 -21.60
CA TYR A 154 -8.21 14.27 -21.42
C TYR A 154 -8.70 13.66 -20.09
N THR A 155 -8.40 12.39 -19.83
CA THR A 155 -8.80 11.67 -18.63
C THR A 155 -8.20 12.30 -17.36
N LEU A 156 -6.90 12.66 -17.41
CA LEU A 156 -6.23 13.39 -16.32
C LEU A 156 -6.87 14.75 -16.07
N ALA A 157 -7.14 15.52 -17.13
CA ALA A 157 -7.78 16.83 -17.03
C ALA A 157 -9.23 16.73 -16.53
N GLN A 158 -9.98 15.72 -16.94
CA GLN A 158 -11.34 15.48 -16.49
C GLN A 158 -11.39 15.24 -14.98
N ALA A 159 -10.44 14.50 -14.41
CA ALA A 159 -10.35 14.26 -12.96
C ALA A 159 -10.13 15.55 -12.16
N LEU A 160 -9.56 16.61 -12.76
CA LEU A 160 -9.39 17.92 -12.12
C LEU A 160 -10.69 18.69 -11.98
N MET A 161 -11.72 18.31 -12.74
CA MET A 161 -13.04 18.96 -12.72
C MET A 161 -13.95 18.41 -11.61
N ASP A 162 -13.51 17.37 -10.90
CA ASP A 162 -14.23 16.87 -9.73
C ASP A 162 -14.37 18.00 -8.68
N THR A 163 -15.48 17.98 -7.95
CA THR A 163 -15.78 18.91 -6.86
C THR A 163 -14.69 18.98 -5.79
N SER A 164 -13.87 17.92 -5.67
CA SER A 164 -12.71 17.85 -4.79
C SER A 164 -11.53 18.71 -5.26
N SER A 165 -11.47 19.08 -6.54
CA SER A 165 -10.39 19.86 -7.18
C SER A 165 -8.98 19.34 -6.77
N PRO A 166 -8.57 18.13 -7.16
CA PRO A 166 -7.31 17.54 -6.73
C PRO A 166 -6.12 18.36 -7.25
N GLU A 167 -5.10 18.50 -6.40
CA GLU A 167 -3.85 19.16 -6.75
C GLU A 167 -2.79 18.19 -7.29
N VAL A 168 -3.00 16.90 -7.06
CA VAL A 168 -2.17 15.80 -7.59
C VAL A 168 -3.10 14.72 -8.13
N VAL A 169 -2.90 14.33 -9.38
CA VAL A 169 -3.62 13.23 -10.01
C VAL A 169 -2.61 12.22 -10.55
N PHE A 170 -2.82 10.95 -10.31
CA PHE A 170 -2.00 9.87 -10.86
C PHE A 170 -2.89 8.76 -11.42
N ALA A 171 -2.33 7.94 -12.29
CA ALA A 171 -3.04 6.84 -12.92
C ALA A 171 -2.20 5.56 -12.89
N ASP A 172 -2.83 4.42 -13.18
CA ASP A 172 -2.13 3.17 -13.38
C ASP A 172 -1.22 3.26 -14.61
N GLU A 173 -0.18 2.44 -14.63
CA GLU A 173 0.78 2.37 -15.72
C GLU A 173 1.11 0.92 -16.07
N GLU A 174 1.69 0.72 -17.24
CA GLU A 174 2.40 -0.51 -17.56
C GLU A 174 3.87 -0.23 -17.85
N MET A 175 4.69 -1.20 -17.54
CA MET A 175 6.11 -1.17 -17.87
C MET A 175 6.44 -2.28 -18.86
N THR A 176 7.33 -1.99 -19.81
CA THR A 176 7.71 -2.95 -20.85
C THR A 176 9.22 -3.20 -20.84
N ASP A 177 9.62 -4.45 -21.01
CA ASP A 177 11.00 -4.83 -21.28
C ASP A 177 11.05 -5.93 -22.37
N GLU A 178 12.21 -6.53 -22.58
CA GLU A 178 12.41 -7.61 -23.56
C GLU A 178 11.65 -8.90 -23.23
N ASN A 179 11.20 -9.07 -21.99
CA ASN A 179 10.52 -10.26 -21.50
C ASN A 179 8.98 -10.10 -21.48
N GLY A 180 8.47 -8.88 -21.54
CA GLY A 180 7.01 -8.69 -21.57
C GLY A 180 6.50 -7.33 -21.11
N ILE A 181 5.23 -7.34 -20.74
CA ILE A 181 4.47 -6.19 -20.24
C ILE A 181 4.14 -6.44 -18.77
N TYR A 182 4.35 -5.44 -17.94
CA TYR A 182 4.18 -5.48 -16.48
C TYR A 182 3.26 -4.34 -16.05
N PRO A 183 1.94 -4.55 -16.00
CA PRO A 183 1.03 -3.53 -15.50
C PRO A 183 1.22 -3.31 -14.01
N TYR A 184 1.08 -2.08 -13.58
CA TYR A 184 1.14 -1.67 -12.19
C TYR A 184 -0.17 -1.00 -11.80
N PHE A 185 -1.03 -1.77 -11.14
CA PHE A 185 -2.31 -1.36 -10.59
C PHE A 185 -2.10 -0.80 -9.18
N LYS A 186 -2.28 0.48 -9.02
CA LYS A 186 -1.88 1.24 -7.84
C LYS A 186 -2.99 1.32 -6.80
N PRO A 187 -2.66 1.40 -5.51
CA PRO A 187 -3.61 1.84 -4.50
C PRO A 187 -3.79 3.37 -4.55
N ASP A 188 -4.82 3.87 -3.90
CA ASP A 188 -4.92 5.28 -3.58
C ASP A 188 -3.74 5.74 -2.72
N TYR A 189 -3.56 7.06 -2.63
CA TYR A 189 -2.49 7.63 -1.83
C TYR A 189 -2.55 7.18 -0.38
N GLY A 190 -1.49 6.52 0.08
CA GLY A 190 -1.22 6.17 1.47
C GLY A 190 0.06 6.84 1.97
N ARG A 191 -0.03 7.58 3.08
CA ARG A 191 1.12 8.32 3.62
C ARG A 191 2.30 7.41 3.98
N LEU A 192 2.05 6.32 4.70
CA LEU A 192 3.09 5.35 5.05
C LEU A 192 3.60 4.61 3.82
N THR A 193 2.70 4.25 2.92
CA THR A 193 3.02 3.51 1.69
C THR A 193 4.03 4.27 0.83
N ILE A 194 3.75 5.55 0.53
CA ILE A 194 4.67 6.36 -0.30
C ILE A 194 6.02 6.65 0.39
N MET A 195 6.09 6.62 1.71
CA MET A 195 7.35 6.77 2.45
C MET A 195 8.26 5.55 2.31
N ASN A 196 7.67 4.37 2.11
CA ASN A 196 8.40 3.10 1.99
C ASN A 196 8.78 2.77 0.55
N HIS A 197 7.97 3.21 -0.41
CA HIS A 197 8.06 2.81 -1.80
C HIS A 197 7.32 3.81 -2.70
N ASN A 198 7.76 3.97 -3.94
CA ASN A 198 7.05 4.80 -4.92
C ASN A 198 5.76 4.10 -5.40
N SER A 199 4.73 4.14 -4.55
CA SER A 199 3.45 3.48 -4.81
C SER A 199 2.56 4.17 -5.84
N VAL A 200 2.89 5.40 -6.23
CA VAL A 200 2.08 6.17 -7.20
C VAL A 200 2.68 6.21 -8.60
N GLY A 201 3.96 5.87 -8.76
CA GLY A 201 4.63 5.78 -10.06
C GLY A 201 4.39 6.97 -10.98
N ARG A 202 4.07 6.69 -12.24
CA ARG A 202 3.73 7.64 -13.31
C ARG A 202 2.52 7.14 -14.11
N PRO A 203 1.74 7.98 -14.82
CA PRO A 203 1.89 9.44 -14.89
C PRO A 203 1.47 10.12 -13.58
N LEU A 204 2.13 11.24 -13.27
CA LEU A 204 1.84 12.05 -12.08
C LEU A 204 1.64 13.52 -12.51
N LEU A 205 0.40 13.99 -12.47
CA LEU A 205 0.02 15.36 -12.80
C LEU A 205 -0.07 16.19 -11.53
N VAL A 206 0.67 17.30 -11.46
CA VAL A 206 0.82 18.11 -10.23
C VAL A 206 0.46 19.57 -10.50
N ALA A 207 -0.40 20.15 -9.67
CA ALA A 207 -0.77 21.56 -9.74
C ALA A 207 0.45 22.48 -9.56
N LYS A 208 0.50 23.59 -10.32
CA LYS A 208 1.61 24.56 -10.30
C LYS A 208 1.97 25.01 -8.88
N ARG A 209 0.99 25.25 -8.04
CA ARG A 209 1.22 25.63 -6.63
C ARG A 209 2.08 24.61 -5.88
N VAL A 210 1.74 23.31 -6.02
CA VAL A 210 2.47 22.21 -5.36
C VAL A 210 3.83 22.03 -6.00
N PHE A 211 3.89 22.06 -7.34
CA PHE A 211 5.12 21.97 -8.11
C PHE A 211 6.16 23.01 -7.70
N ASP A 212 5.76 24.29 -7.62
CA ASP A 212 6.65 25.38 -7.20
C ASP A 212 7.08 25.20 -5.73
N LEU A 213 6.18 24.78 -4.86
CA LEU A 213 6.46 24.56 -3.43
C LEU A 213 7.52 23.47 -3.20
N VAL A 214 7.51 22.41 -4.00
CA VAL A 214 8.47 21.30 -3.88
C VAL A 214 9.75 21.51 -4.69
N GLY A 215 9.83 22.60 -5.47
CA GLY A 215 11.01 23.00 -6.23
C GLY A 215 11.16 22.33 -7.59
N GLY A 216 10.06 21.83 -8.18
CA GLY A 216 10.01 21.28 -9.52
C GLY A 216 10.66 19.91 -9.71
N PHE A 217 10.75 19.46 -10.94
CA PHE A 217 11.44 18.21 -11.30
C PHE A 217 12.95 18.35 -11.13
N LYS A 218 13.63 17.30 -10.60
CA LYS A 218 15.06 17.38 -10.25
C LYS A 218 15.95 16.37 -10.98
N GLY A 219 15.38 15.41 -11.67
CA GLY A 219 16.15 14.36 -12.33
C GLY A 219 15.27 13.31 -13.00
N ALA A 220 15.91 12.22 -13.40
CA ALA A 220 15.29 11.12 -14.10
C ALA A 220 15.52 9.75 -13.42
N GLU A 221 16.30 9.73 -12.31
CA GLU A 221 16.53 8.50 -11.56
C GLU A 221 15.28 8.08 -10.77
N SER A 222 15.15 6.81 -10.49
CA SER A 222 13.99 6.27 -9.78
C SER A 222 13.77 6.95 -8.43
N PHE A 223 14.85 7.26 -7.71
CA PHE A 223 14.79 7.99 -6.45
C PHE A 223 14.31 9.44 -6.62
N ASP A 224 14.74 10.16 -7.65
CA ASP A 224 14.28 11.54 -7.92
C ASP A 224 12.78 11.58 -8.20
N ILE A 225 12.26 10.61 -8.95
CA ILE A 225 10.83 10.46 -9.27
C ILE A 225 10.05 10.18 -7.98
N TRP A 226 10.51 9.22 -7.17
CA TRP A 226 9.89 8.90 -5.88
C TRP A 226 9.89 10.07 -4.93
N LYS A 227 11.04 10.74 -4.76
CA LYS A 227 11.16 11.93 -3.93
C LYS A 227 10.19 13.03 -4.35
N PHE A 228 10.09 13.31 -5.66
CA PHE A 228 9.14 14.30 -6.16
C PHE A 228 7.70 13.91 -5.85
N ALA A 229 7.30 12.65 -6.08
CA ALA A 229 5.96 12.15 -5.78
C ALA A 229 5.64 12.26 -4.27
N LEU A 230 6.56 11.83 -3.40
CA LEU A 230 6.43 11.94 -1.95
C LEU A 230 6.25 13.40 -1.51
N LEU A 231 7.07 14.31 -2.04
CA LEU A 231 6.99 15.73 -1.72
C LEU A 231 5.69 16.35 -2.23
N ALA A 232 5.30 16.06 -3.46
CA ALA A 232 4.07 16.58 -4.08
C ALA A 232 2.83 16.13 -3.31
N LEU A 233 2.68 14.84 -3.05
CA LEU A 233 1.55 14.29 -2.30
C LEU A 233 1.49 14.78 -0.85
N SER A 234 2.64 14.89 -0.18
CA SER A 234 2.70 15.39 1.20
C SER A 234 2.36 16.87 1.34
N ASN A 235 2.47 17.65 0.28
CA ASN A 235 2.19 19.09 0.25
C ASN A 235 0.89 19.44 -0.52
N SER A 236 0.22 18.44 -1.08
CA SER A 236 -1.10 18.59 -1.69
C SER A 236 -2.21 18.57 -0.63
N LYS A 237 -3.30 19.28 -0.89
CA LYS A 237 -4.50 19.24 -0.07
C LYS A 237 -5.37 18.02 -0.40
N MET A 238 -5.39 17.65 -1.69
CA MET A 238 -6.19 16.56 -2.23
C MET A 238 -5.43 15.90 -3.37
N SER A 239 -5.49 14.57 -3.43
CA SER A 239 -5.02 13.76 -4.54
C SER A 239 -6.14 12.88 -5.07
N ALA A 240 -6.06 12.51 -6.34
CA ALA A 240 -6.96 11.57 -6.97
C ALA A 240 -6.16 10.49 -7.71
N HIS A 241 -6.67 9.27 -7.69
CA HIS A 241 -6.16 8.14 -8.44
C HIS A 241 -7.16 7.75 -9.54
N ILE A 242 -6.65 7.54 -10.73
CA ILE A 242 -7.41 7.00 -11.86
C ILE A 242 -7.00 5.55 -12.05
N ALA A 243 -7.86 4.63 -11.66
CA ALA A 243 -7.61 3.19 -11.75
C ALA A 243 -7.70 2.70 -13.22
N ARG A 244 -6.88 3.26 -14.08
CA ARG A 244 -6.79 2.97 -15.52
C ARG A 244 -5.36 3.13 -16.00
N VAL A 245 -4.88 2.18 -16.79
CA VAL A 245 -3.56 2.28 -17.44
C VAL A 245 -3.61 3.36 -18.50
N LEU A 246 -2.93 4.47 -18.25
CA LEU A 246 -2.87 5.63 -19.15
C LEU A 246 -1.48 5.86 -19.77
N MET A 247 -0.49 5.09 -19.35
CA MET A 247 0.88 5.24 -19.84
C MET A 247 1.58 3.89 -19.90
N SER A 248 2.35 3.68 -20.97
CA SER A 248 3.37 2.63 -21.09
C SER A 248 4.76 3.25 -20.97
N SER A 249 5.64 2.59 -20.22
CA SER A 249 7.02 3.06 -20.02
C SER A 249 8.03 1.91 -20.11
N LYS A 250 9.31 2.21 -20.30
CA LYS A 250 10.36 1.19 -20.19
C LYS A 250 10.56 0.80 -18.73
N ARG A 251 10.58 -0.52 -18.49
CA ARG A 251 10.84 -1.07 -17.17
C ARG A 251 12.25 -0.69 -16.71
N ARG A 252 12.34 -0.09 -15.56
CA ARG A 252 13.60 0.22 -14.88
C ARG A 252 13.98 -0.96 -14.00
N LYS A 253 15.26 -1.22 -13.89
CA LYS A 253 15.76 -2.22 -12.94
C LYS A 253 15.56 -1.71 -11.52
N ASP A 254 15.10 -2.58 -10.64
CA ASP A 254 15.12 -2.29 -9.21
C ASP A 254 16.57 -2.18 -8.76
N VAL A 255 16.87 -1.13 -8.03
CA VAL A 255 18.22 -0.83 -7.54
C VAL A 255 18.11 -0.53 -6.05
N SER A 256 19.01 -1.10 -5.26
CA SER A 256 19.15 -0.72 -3.84
C SER A 256 19.45 0.77 -3.72
N LEU A 257 18.84 1.39 -2.73
CA LEU A 257 19.09 2.79 -2.44
C LEU A 257 20.52 2.99 -1.93
N SER A 258 21.17 4.01 -2.43
CA SER A 258 22.49 4.40 -1.93
C SER A 258 22.38 4.99 -0.52
N PRO A 259 23.44 4.95 0.31
CA PRO A 259 23.44 5.61 1.61
C PRO A 259 23.08 7.09 1.55
N LYS A 260 23.43 7.80 0.47
CA LYS A 260 23.07 9.21 0.29
C LYS A 260 21.56 9.41 0.08
N GLU A 261 20.91 8.51 -0.64
CA GLU A 261 19.46 8.55 -0.86
C GLU A 261 18.71 8.22 0.43
N ILE A 262 19.20 7.26 1.21
CA ILE A 262 18.66 6.94 2.54
C ILE A 262 18.81 8.14 3.48
N ASP A 263 20.00 8.76 3.55
CA ASP A 263 20.23 9.98 4.34
C ASP A 263 19.34 11.16 3.89
N GLU A 264 19.06 11.27 2.60
CA GLU A 264 18.16 12.31 2.07
C GLU A 264 16.72 12.02 2.47
N MET A 265 16.30 10.76 2.42
CA MET A 265 14.98 10.36 2.89
C MET A 265 14.81 10.60 4.40
N ASP A 266 15.82 10.32 5.21
CA ASP A 266 15.81 10.62 6.65
C ASP A 266 15.57 12.11 6.93
N ARG A 267 16.22 13.01 6.18
CA ARG A 267 15.99 14.46 6.31
C ARG A 267 14.56 14.82 5.95
N ILE A 268 14.05 14.26 4.85
CA ILE A 268 12.66 14.47 4.44
C ILE A 268 11.67 13.99 5.51
N LEU A 269 11.94 12.85 6.14
CA LEU A 269 11.12 12.31 7.22
C LEU A 269 11.20 13.16 8.48
N ALA A 270 12.40 13.58 8.87
CA ALA A 270 12.63 14.40 10.08
C ALA A 270 11.80 15.69 10.07
N ASP A 271 11.67 16.34 8.91
CA ASP A 271 10.87 17.56 8.75
C ASP A 271 9.36 17.31 8.85
N ARG A 272 8.90 16.05 8.72
CA ARG A 272 7.49 15.65 8.70
C ARG A 272 7.01 14.96 9.95
N VAL A 273 7.94 14.59 10.82
CA VAL A 273 7.64 13.91 12.08
C VAL A 273 7.27 14.91 13.16
N ASP A 274 6.36 14.51 14.04
CA ASP A 274 6.02 15.27 15.24
C ASP A 274 7.30 15.50 16.09
N LYS A 275 7.48 16.72 16.59
CA LYS A 275 8.61 17.09 17.48
C LYS A 275 8.79 16.16 18.70
N ARG A 276 7.78 15.32 18.99
CA ARG A 276 7.76 14.33 20.08
C ARG A 276 8.36 12.97 19.71
N ALA A 277 8.79 12.80 18.47
CA ALA A 277 9.40 11.57 18.00
C ALA A 277 10.62 11.84 17.13
N ASN A 278 11.39 10.80 16.89
CA ASN A 278 12.37 10.71 15.82
C ASN A 278 11.86 9.68 14.83
N ALA A 279 12.11 9.87 13.55
CA ALA A 279 11.94 8.84 12.55
C ALA A 279 13.21 8.74 11.72
N TYR A 280 13.54 7.54 11.34
CA TYR A 280 14.62 7.24 10.41
C TYR A 280 14.22 6.05 9.55
N CYS A 281 14.85 5.91 8.41
CA CYS A 281 14.63 4.77 7.53
C CYS A 281 15.88 3.88 7.46
N VAL A 282 15.62 2.63 7.19
CA VAL A 282 16.62 1.63 6.82
C VAL A 282 16.14 0.93 5.56
N GLU A 283 17.03 0.24 4.86
CA GLU A 283 16.63 -0.57 3.71
C GLU A 283 15.54 -1.58 4.10
N GLY A 284 14.52 -1.71 3.26
CA GLY A 284 13.42 -2.64 3.45
C GLY A 284 13.78 -4.07 3.07
N HIS A 285 12.79 -4.96 3.05
CA HIS A 285 13.01 -6.36 2.62
C HIS A 285 13.27 -6.47 1.11
N GLU A 286 12.67 -5.58 0.32
CA GLU A 286 12.82 -5.57 -1.14
C GLU A 286 13.73 -4.42 -1.57
N MET A 287 14.49 -4.65 -2.66
CA MET A 287 15.37 -3.62 -3.24
C MET A 287 14.58 -2.37 -3.60
N GLY A 288 15.16 -1.20 -3.32
CA GLY A 288 14.50 0.08 -3.60
C GLY A 288 13.35 0.42 -2.66
N THR A 289 13.17 -0.33 -1.57
CA THR A 289 12.17 -0.05 -0.54
C THR A 289 12.81 0.35 0.77
N LEU A 290 12.03 1.01 1.64
CA LEU A 290 12.47 1.45 2.95
C LEU A 290 11.58 0.87 4.05
N ARG A 291 12.17 0.62 5.21
CA ARG A 291 11.48 0.42 6.49
C ARG A 291 11.56 1.70 7.29
N ILE A 292 10.43 2.26 7.66
CA ILE A 292 10.36 3.45 8.51
C ILE A 292 10.34 3.04 9.97
N ARG A 293 11.33 3.51 10.72
CA ARG A 293 11.39 3.36 12.18
C ARG A 293 10.91 4.64 12.83
N TYR A 294 9.79 4.57 13.54
CA TYR A 294 9.25 5.70 14.28
C TYR A 294 9.51 5.49 15.77
N VAL A 295 10.35 6.34 16.36
CA VAL A 295 10.81 6.21 17.75
C VAL A 295 10.27 7.39 18.58
N PRO A 296 9.26 7.17 19.43
CA PRO A 296 8.77 8.19 20.33
C PRO A 296 9.89 8.66 21.30
N LYS A 297 10.01 9.97 21.54
CA LYS A 297 11.01 10.51 22.50
C LYS A 297 10.77 10.05 23.95
N ARG A 298 9.49 9.81 24.29
CA ARG A 298 9.10 9.13 25.52
C ARG A 298 8.68 7.72 25.16
N THR A 299 9.34 6.73 25.72
CA THR A 299 8.98 5.32 25.58
C THR A 299 7.56 5.10 26.12
N PRO A 300 6.58 4.67 25.31
CA PRO A 300 5.23 4.43 25.79
C PRO A 300 5.17 3.17 26.65
N GLN A 301 4.43 3.22 27.74
CA GLN A 301 4.10 2.01 28.49
C GLN A 301 3.04 1.22 27.74
N VAL A 302 3.28 -0.10 27.53
CA VAL A 302 2.44 -0.96 26.69
C VAL A 302 1.67 -1.96 27.56
N SER A 303 0.33 -1.97 27.42
CA SER A 303 -0.52 -3.05 27.94
C SER A 303 -0.75 -4.09 26.85
N ILE A 304 -0.18 -5.28 27.01
CA ILE A 304 -0.45 -6.44 26.14
C ILE A 304 -1.65 -7.17 26.72
N ILE A 305 -2.73 -7.29 25.94
CA ILE A 305 -3.98 -7.92 26.36
C ILE A 305 -4.20 -9.20 25.55
N ILE A 306 -4.26 -10.34 26.25
CA ILE A 306 -4.55 -11.67 25.69
C ILE A 306 -5.99 -12.03 26.10
N PRO A 307 -6.96 -12.01 25.13
CA PRO A 307 -8.39 -12.14 25.44
C PRO A 307 -8.87 -13.58 25.60
N ASN A 308 -8.10 -14.56 25.14
CA ASN A 308 -8.55 -15.95 25.05
C ASN A 308 -7.49 -16.93 25.54
N ILE A 309 -7.98 -18.07 26.03
CA ILE A 309 -7.16 -19.22 26.42
C ILE A 309 -7.62 -20.42 25.61
N ASP A 310 -6.92 -20.69 24.50
CA ASP A 310 -7.19 -21.82 23.60
C ASP A 310 -6.29 -23.01 23.97
N GLY A 311 -6.38 -23.42 25.24
CA GLY A 311 -5.56 -24.45 25.84
C GLY A 311 -4.24 -23.92 26.44
N ILE A 312 -3.69 -24.73 27.35
CA ILE A 312 -2.50 -24.34 28.12
C ILE A 312 -1.24 -24.20 27.28
N GLU A 313 -1.07 -25.03 26.26
CA GLU A 313 0.14 -25.04 25.45
C GLU A 313 0.22 -23.80 24.54
N ASN A 314 -0.92 -23.36 23.99
CA ASN A 314 -0.97 -22.13 23.19
C ASN A 314 -0.69 -20.91 24.07
N LEU A 315 -1.33 -20.81 25.23
CA LEU A 315 -1.11 -19.70 26.17
C LEU A 315 0.36 -19.61 26.63
N LYS A 316 0.98 -20.77 26.96
CA LYS A 316 2.41 -20.81 27.32
C LYS A 316 3.28 -20.29 26.18
N ARG A 317 3.10 -20.84 24.99
CA ARG A 317 3.85 -20.45 23.79
C ARG A 317 3.73 -18.96 23.52
N CYS A 318 2.53 -18.41 23.62
CA CYS A 318 2.27 -16.98 23.44
C CYS A 318 3.07 -16.15 24.45
N ILE A 319 2.92 -16.41 25.75
CA ILE A 319 3.57 -15.62 26.80
C ILE A 319 5.10 -15.79 26.76
N GLU A 320 5.59 -17.03 26.67
CA GLU A 320 7.02 -17.32 26.61
C GLU A 320 7.68 -16.68 25.39
N SER A 321 7.01 -16.68 24.22
CA SER A 321 7.55 -16.00 23.02
C SER A 321 7.65 -14.49 23.19
N ILE A 322 6.68 -13.87 23.89
CA ILE A 322 6.74 -12.43 24.22
C ILE A 322 7.92 -12.16 25.16
N GLU A 323 8.04 -12.91 26.25
CA GLU A 323 9.11 -12.72 27.24
C GLU A 323 10.51 -12.99 26.69
N MET A 324 10.66 -14.08 25.90
CA MET A 324 11.98 -14.48 25.39
C MET A 324 12.46 -13.65 24.21
N ARG A 325 11.56 -13.12 23.39
CA ARG A 325 11.93 -12.40 22.15
C ARG A 325 11.93 -10.90 22.30
N SER A 326 11.07 -10.33 23.16
CA SER A 326 10.91 -8.87 23.25
C SER A 326 12.20 -8.16 23.63
N THR A 327 12.60 -7.19 22.84
CA THR A 327 13.66 -6.23 23.16
C THR A 327 13.13 -5.02 23.93
N TYR A 328 11.80 -4.86 24.02
CA TYR A 328 11.15 -3.78 24.76
C TYR A 328 11.02 -4.10 26.23
N SER A 329 11.23 -3.14 27.11
CA SER A 329 11.23 -3.37 28.57
C SER A 329 10.02 -2.81 29.32
N ASP A 330 9.31 -1.81 28.74
CA ASP A 330 8.21 -1.12 29.46
C ASP A 330 6.84 -1.64 29.00
N TYR A 331 6.60 -2.92 29.23
CA TYR A 331 5.30 -3.55 28.94
C TYR A 331 4.79 -4.38 30.13
N ARG A 332 3.50 -4.67 30.11
CA ARG A 332 2.83 -5.59 31.03
C ARG A 332 1.86 -6.48 30.27
N ILE A 333 1.84 -7.76 30.63
CA ILE A 333 0.94 -8.76 30.02
C ILE A 333 -0.28 -8.96 30.92
N PHE A 334 -1.46 -8.91 30.32
CA PHE A 334 -2.75 -9.15 30.94
C PHE A 334 -3.45 -10.31 30.20
N VAL A 335 -3.91 -11.32 30.95
CA VAL A 335 -4.60 -12.49 30.41
C VAL A 335 -6.03 -12.49 30.94
N ALA A 336 -7.01 -12.54 30.05
CA ALA A 336 -8.41 -12.68 30.45
C ALA A 336 -8.67 -14.08 31.05
N ASP A 337 -9.18 -14.11 32.25
CA ASP A 337 -9.41 -15.33 33.05
C ASP A 337 -10.91 -15.50 33.28
N ASP A 338 -11.55 -16.44 32.58
CA ASP A 338 -12.95 -16.79 32.71
C ASP A 338 -13.22 -17.79 33.86
N LYS A 339 -12.20 -18.05 34.68
CA LYS A 339 -12.25 -18.97 35.82
C LYS A 339 -12.68 -20.41 35.48
N ARG A 340 -12.43 -20.84 34.24
CA ARG A 340 -12.69 -22.24 33.86
C ARG A 340 -11.97 -23.20 34.81
N ASN A 341 -12.62 -24.29 35.11
CA ASN A 341 -12.11 -25.28 36.07
C ASN A 341 -11.16 -26.29 35.40
N GLU A 342 -10.05 -25.78 34.85
CA GLU A 342 -8.98 -26.58 34.26
C GLU A 342 -7.73 -26.51 35.15
N PRO A 343 -7.36 -27.58 35.87
CA PRO A 343 -6.31 -27.55 36.92
C PRO A 343 -4.96 -27.06 36.38
N LEU A 344 -4.58 -27.41 35.15
CA LEU A 344 -3.30 -27.00 34.54
C LEU A 344 -3.30 -25.50 34.24
N ILE A 345 -4.39 -24.97 33.72
CA ILE A 345 -4.53 -23.54 33.42
C ILE A 345 -4.50 -22.74 34.72
N ARG A 346 -5.26 -23.18 35.75
CA ARG A 346 -5.25 -22.54 37.09
C ARG A 346 -3.85 -22.46 37.66
N LYS A 347 -3.13 -23.60 37.68
CA LYS A 347 -1.75 -23.67 38.18
C LYS A 347 -0.81 -22.73 37.41
N TYR A 348 -0.97 -22.64 36.10
CA TYR A 348 -0.14 -21.77 35.28
C TYR A 348 -0.44 -20.30 35.54
N LEU A 349 -1.71 -19.89 35.57
CA LEU A 349 -2.11 -18.52 35.87
C LEU A 349 -1.63 -18.07 37.25
N ASP A 350 -1.69 -18.96 38.27
CA ASP A 350 -1.14 -18.71 39.60
C ASP A 350 0.38 -18.52 39.59
N ALA A 351 1.09 -19.31 38.77
CA ALA A 351 2.53 -19.15 38.57
C ALA A 351 2.86 -17.82 37.93
N LEU A 352 2.20 -17.43 36.83
CA LEU A 352 2.36 -16.16 36.17
C LEU A 352 2.16 -14.96 37.11
N LYS A 353 1.13 -15.05 37.97
CA LYS A 353 0.85 -14.03 38.97
C LYS A 353 1.97 -13.92 40.02
N LYS A 354 2.51 -15.05 40.48
CA LYS A 354 3.60 -15.11 41.49
C LYS A 354 4.91 -14.56 40.93
N THR A 355 5.24 -14.91 39.68
CA THR A 355 6.45 -14.43 38.99
C THR A 355 6.30 -13.00 38.47
N ARG A 356 5.10 -12.45 38.42
CA ARG A 356 4.73 -11.17 37.78
C ARG A 356 4.97 -11.15 36.26
N ALA A 357 5.11 -12.32 35.63
CA ALA A 357 5.26 -12.45 34.18
C ALA A 357 3.98 -11.98 33.46
N ALA A 358 2.80 -12.33 33.98
CA ALA A 358 1.53 -11.79 33.52
C ALA A 358 0.53 -11.64 34.68
N LYS A 359 -0.45 -10.74 34.48
CA LYS A 359 -1.54 -10.50 35.42
C LYS A 359 -2.85 -11.07 34.86
N PRO A 360 -3.41 -12.13 35.45
CA PRO A 360 -4.77 -12.58 35.12
C PRO A 360 -5.80 -11.51 35.53
N ILE A 361 -6.72 -11.22 34.62
CA ILE A 361 -7.89 -10.34 34.84
C ILE A 361 -9.13 -11.20 34.80
N GLU A 362 -9.84 -11.26 35.93
CA GLU A 362 -11.07 -12.00 36.01
C GLU A 362 -12.17 -11.41 35.13
N ILE A 363 -12.76 -12.24 34.29
CA ILE A 363 -13.87 -11.90 33.40
C ILE A 363 -15.07 -12.78 33.65
N LYS A 364 -16.25 -12.36 33.18
CA LYS A 364 -17.45 -13.19 33.22
C LYS A 364 -17.40 -14.26 32.13
N SER A 365 -17.80 -15.46 32.41
CA SER A 365 -17.95 -16.51 31.39
C SER A 365 -18.99 -16.10 30.35
N GLY A 366 -18.73 -16.43 29.09
CA GLY A 366 -19.62 -16.13 27.96
C GLY A 366 -19.51 -14.71 27.38
N MET A 367 -18.56 -13.91 27.84
CA MET A 367 -18.27 -12.61 27.16
C MET A 367 -17.69 -12.85 25.78
N SER A 368 -18.07 -12.02 24.82
CA SER A 368 -17.46 -12.00 23.47
C SER A 368 -16.04 -11.42 23.52
N ILE A 369 -15.22 -11.75 22.51
CA ILE A 369 -13.84 -11.22 22.40
C ILE A 369 -13.80 -9.70 22.49
N PRO A 370 -14.58 -8.91 21.70
CA PRO A 370 -14.57 -7.45 21.81
C PRO A 370 -14.99 -6.97 23.22
N ALA A 371 -15.94 -7.62 23.88
CA ALA A 371 -16.32 -7.27 25.25
C ALA A 371 -15.19 -7.53 26.26
N ILE A 372 -14.47 -8.64 26.11
CA ILE A 372 -13.29 -8.97 26.93
C ILE A 372 -12.20 -7.92 26.73
N LEU A 373 -11.86 -7.60 25.49
CA LEU A 373 -10.82 -6.61 25.14
C LEU A 373 -11.17 -5.24 25.71
N ASN A 374 -12.43 -4.80 25.58
CA ASN A 374 -12.92 -3.56 26.16
C ASN A 374 -12.81 -3.53 27.68
N TYR A 375 -13.20 -4.63 28.34
CA TYR A 375 -13.13 -4.73 29.78
C TYR A 375 -11.69 -4.66 30.30
N CYS A 376 -10.78 -5.44 29.70
CA CYS A 376 -9.37 -5.45 30.07
C CYS A 376 -8.69 -4.11 29.77
N ALA A 377 -8.98 -3.48 28.62
CA ALA A 377 -8.43 -2.18 28.26
C ALA A 377 -8.84 -1.06 29.23
N ARG A 378 -10.07 -1.10 29.76
CA ARG A 378 -10.51 -0.14 30.80
C ARG A 378 -9.87 -0.40 32.16
N ALA A 379 -9.61 -1.66 32.49
CA ALA A 379 -9.04 -2.04 33.78
C ALA A 379 -7.56 -1.71 33.91
N GLU A 380 -6.80 -1.80 32.80
CA GLU A 380 -5.34 -1.73 32.79
C GLU A 380 -4.85 -0.81 31.67
N ILE A 381 -5.31 0.42 31.69
CA ILE A 381 -4.98 1.42 30.65
C ILE A 381 -3.59 2.00 30.87
N ASN A 382 -2.74 1.93 29.84
CA ASN A 382 -1.45 2.59 29.75
C ASN A 382 -1.40 3.50 28.51
N ASP A 383 -0.22 3.87 28.03
CA ASP A 383 -0.10 4.75 26.86
C ASP A 383 -0.54 4.04 25.55
N MET A 384 -0.23 2.73 25.46
CA MET A 384 -0.47 1.89 24.28
C MET A 384 -1.15 0.59 24.65
N LEU A 385 -2.11 0.17 23.85
CA LEU A 385 -2.74 -1.15 23.91
C LEU A 385 -2.20 -2.01 22.76
N LEU A 386 -1.82 -3.24 23.09
CA LEU A 386 -1.42 -4.26 22.14
C LEU A 386 -2.27 -5.51 22.38
N PHE A 387 -3.16 -5.82 21.45
CA PHE A 387 -4.01 -7.00 21.49
C PHE A 387 -3.30 -8.16 20.79
N ILE A 388 -3.18 -9.29 21.46
CA ILE A 388 -2.54 -10.50 20.93
C ILE A 388 -3.46 -11.70 21.20
N ASN A 389 -3.82 -12.45 20.16
CA ASN A 389 -4.54 -13.71 20.32
C ASN A 389 -3.68 -14.72 21.10
N GLY A 390 -4.26 -15.42 22.07
CA GLY A 390 -3.55 -16.37 22.93
C GLY A 390 -2.96 -17.58 22.21
N SER A 391 -3.32 -17.80 20.94
CA SER A 391 -2.74 -18.83 20.07
C SER A 391 -1.60 -18.29 19.18
N CYS A 392 -1.20 -17.04 19.32
CA CYS A 392 -0.10 -16.44 18.57
C CYS A 392 1.25 -16.67 19.27
N GLU A 393 2.25 -17.09 18.51
CA GLU A 393 3.67 -17.10 18.88
C GLU A 393 4.38 -15.97 18.20
N ILE A 394 4.97 -15.05 18.94
CA ILE A 394 5.71 -13.93 18.39
C ILE A 394 6.98 -14.42 17.68
N GLN A 395 7.25 -13.89 16.49
CA GLN A 395 8.41 -14.24 15.67
C GLN A 395 9.48 -13.13 15.66
N SER A 396 9.07 -11.86 15.71
CA SER A 396 9.97 -10.70 15.60
C SER A 396 10.39 -10.19 16.98
N PRO A 397 11.69 -9.96 17.25
CA PRO A 397 12.14 -9.50 18.58
C PRO A 397 11.73 -8.05 18.89
N ASP A 398 11.65 -7.18 17.89
CA ASP A 398 11.36 -5.75 18.03
C ASP A 398 9.88 -5.41 17.69
N PHE A 399 8.97 -6.37 17.85
CA PHE A 399 7.56 -6.22 17.46
C PHE A 399 6.82 -5.13 18.26
N ILE A 400 7.16 -4.94 19.54
CA ILE A 400 6.54 -3.90 20.37
C ILE A 400 7.00 -2.51 19.89
N GLU A 401 8.29 -2.34 19.67
CA GLU A 401 8.88 -1.11 19.14
C GLU A 401 8.28 -0.76 17.77
N GLU A 402 8.15 -1.73 16.91
CA GLU A 402 7.61 -1.57 15.56
C GLU A 402 6.15 -1.12 15.61
N LEU A 403 5.30 -1.89 16.27
CA LEU A 403 3.87 -1.61 16.34
C LEU A 403 3.57 -0.34 17.14
N SER A 404 4.18 -0.16 18.31
CA SER A 404 3.95 1.02 19.15
C SER A 404 4.56 2.29 18.54
N GLY A 405 5.70 2.16 17.86
CA GLY A 405 6.32 3.22 17.12
C GLY A 405 5.36 3.77 16.07
N LEU A 406 4.90 2.95 15.13
CA LEU A 406 3.95 3.35 14.09
C LEU A 406 2.63 3.87 14.68
N ALA A 407 2.06 3.19 15.71
CA ALA A 407 0.85 3.65 16.38
C ALA A 407 1.03 5.01 17.08
N SER A 408 2.27 5.41 17.36
CA SER A 408 2.60 6.71 17.94
C SER A 408 2.55 7.86 16.94
N MET A 409 2.53 7.61 15.64
CA MET A 409 2.38 8.63 14.62
C MET A 409 1.09 9.44 14.83
N LYS A 410 1.11 10.73 14.49
CA LYS A 410 0.02 11.68 14.77
C LYS A 410 -1.32 11.21 14.19
N LYS A 411 -1.31 10.69 12.98
CA LYS A 411 -2.53 10.23 12.27
C LYS A 411 -2.75 8.71 12.33
N ALA A 412 -1.86 7.94 12.97
CA ALA A 412 -2.03 6.49 13.04
C ALA A 412 -3.34 6.12 13.74
N GLY A 413 -4.10 5.22 13.17
CA GLY A 413 -5.25 4.54 13.75
C GLY A 413 -4.80 3.27 14.49
N ALA A 414 -5.24 2.13 14.02
CA ALA A 414 -4.76 0.81 14.40
C ALA A 414 -3.52 0.44 13.56
N VAL A 415 -2.61 -0.34 14.15
CA VAL A 415 -1.43 -0.88 13.48
C VAL A 415 -1.40 -2.39 13.66
N GLY A 416 -1.44 -3.14 12.58
CA GLY A 416 -1.38 -4.60 12.60
C GLY A 416 -0.04 -5.14 12.14
N GLY A 417 0.35 -6.27 12.72
CA GLY A 417 1.49 -7.07 12.26
C GLY A 417 1.07 -8.18 11.30
N LYS A 418 2.07 -8.86 10.73
CA LYS A 418 1.89 -10.05 9.88
C LYS A 418 1.52 -11.26 10.75
N ILE A 419 0.52 -12.01 10.32
CA ILE A 419 0.15 -13.29 10.93
C ILE A 419 0.27 -14.38 9.86
N ILE A 420 1.03 -15.43 10.16
CA ILE A 420 1.13 -16.65 9.35
C ILE A 420 0.64 -17.86 10.16
N ASP A 421 0.24 -18.93 9.48
CA ASP A 421 -0.10 -20.19 10.14
C ASP A 421 1.15 -21.06 10.42
N THR A 422 0.94 -22.26 10.95
CA THR A 422 2.01 -23.22 11.23
C THR A 422 2.66 -23.79 9.98
N GLY A 423 2.00 -23.73 8.83
CA GLY A 423 2.49 -24.12 7.51
C GLY A 423 3.26 -23.02 6.79
N GLY A 424 3.30 -21.80 7.37
CA GLY A 424 3.91 -20.63 6.73
C GLY A 424 2.97 -19.91 5.77
N ASN A 425 1.65 -20.22 5.80
CA ASN A 425 0.69 -19.56 4.94
C ASN A 425 0.19 -18.28 5.60
N ILE A 426 -0.12 -17.27 4.79
CA ILE A 426 -0.61 -15.98 5.23
C ILE A 426 -2.01 -16.12 5.85
N VAL A 427 -2.16 -15.63 7.06
CA VAL A 427 -3.45 -15.48 7.75
C VAL A 427 -3.92 -14.03 7.66
N SER A 428 -3.04 -13.06 7.95
CA SER A 428 -3.35 -11.64 7.81
C SER A 428 -2.09 -10.81 7.51
N VAL A 429 -2.22 -9.97 6.49
CA VAL A 429 -1.25 -8.93 6.11
C VAL A 429 -1.94 -7.56 5.97
N GLY A 430 -2.95 -7.31 6.79
CA GLY A 430 -3.89 -6.20 6.68
C GLY A 430 -5.07 -6.56 5.79
N ASP A 431 -6.24 -5.98 6.06
CA ASP A 431 -7.49 -6.40 5.44
C ASP A 431 -8.02 -5.34 4.47
N VAL A 432 -8.53 -5.85 3.35
CA VAL A 432 -9.25 -5.13 2.30
C VAL A 432 -10.75 -5.30 2.54
N ILE A 433 -11.48 -4.20 2.57
CA ILE A 433 -12.93 -4.23 2.75
C ILE A 433 -13.60 -4.53 1.41
N GLY A 434 -14.43 -5.55 1.38
CA GLY A 434 -15.05 -6.09 0.17
C GLY A 434 -14.40 -7.38 -0.35
N LEU A 435 -13.16 -7.66 0.06
CA LEU A 435 -12.47 -8.88 -0.38
C LEU A 435 -13.22 -10.12 0.15
N ARG A 436 -13.40 -11.11 -0.72
CA ARG A 436 -14.23 -12.30 -0.44
C ARG A 436 -15.64 -11.97 0.05
N GLY A 437 -16.11 -10.79 -0.37
CA GLY A 437 -17.45 -10.35 -0.08
C GLY A 437 -17.60 -9.43 1.13
N TRP A 438 -16.78 -9.52 2.17
CA TRP A 438 -16.91 -8.74 3.41
C TRP A 438 -15.66 -7.94 3.75
N ALA A 439 -14.65 -8.60 4.24
CA ALA A 439 -13.32 -8.11 4.47
C ALA A 439 -12.36 -9.29 4.54
N GLY A 440 -11.15 -9.12 4.09
CA GLY A 440 -10.17 -10.21 4.12
C GLY A 440 -8.77 -9.75 3.79
N SER A 441 -7.82 -10.61 4.13
CA SER A 441 -6.42 -10.36 3.84
C SER A 441 -6.09 -10.80 2.41
N PRO A 442 -5.42 -9.96 1.63
CA PRO A 442 -4.80 -10.40 0.38
C PRO A 442 -3.85 -11.57 0.64
N TYR A 443 -3.78 -12.50 -0.30
CA TYR A 443 -2.96 -13.72 -0.22
C TYR A 443 -3.28 -14.66 0.96
N LYS A 444 -4.43 -14.53 1.63
CA LYS A 444 -4.83 -15.46 2.70
C LYS A 444 -4.82 -16.90 2.19
N GLY A 445 -4.06 -17.76 2.86
CA GLY A 445 -3.87 -19.17 2.51
C GLY A 445 -2.67 -19.45 1.61
N GLU A 446 -2.08 -18.43 0.99
CA GLU A 446 -0.85 -18.57 0.20
C GLU A 446 0.38 -18.62 1.10
N ASN A 447 1.40 -19.38 0.67
CA ASN A 447 2.65 -19.46 1.42
C ASN A 447 3.43 -18.15 1.31
N ASP A 448 3.85 -17.58 2.47
CA ASP A 448 4.53 -16.28 2.55
C ASP A 448 5.86 -16.25 1.78
N ASP A 449 6.59 -17.38 1.71
CA ASP A 449 7.85 -17.47 0.97
C ASP A 449 7.64 -17.52 -0.55
N ASN A 450 6.46 -17.97 -1.01
CA ASN A 450 6.10 -18.09 -2.42
C ASN A 450 5.28 -16.88 -2.92
N ALA A 451 4.85 -15.99 -2.04
CA ALA A 451 4.16 -14.79 -2.44
C ALA A 451 5.03 -14.03 -3.45
N ASP A 452 4.52 -13.89 -4.67
CA ASP A 452 5.27 -13.31 -5.79
C ASP A 452 5.76 -11.90 -5.42
N ARG A 453 7.08 -11.71 -5.43
CA ARG A 453 7.72 -10.49 -4.95
C ARG A 453 7.34 -9.25 -5.76
N LEU A 454 6.99 -9.39 -7.02
CA LEU A 454 6.47 -8.28 -7.84
C LEU A 454 5.05 -7.87 -7.43
N LYS A 455 4.28 -8.81 -6.89
CA LYS A 455 2.93 -8.62 -6.34
C LYS A 455 2.96 -8.39 -4.83
N SER A 456 4.08 -8.56 -4.16
CA SER A 456 4.26 -8.68 -2.71
C SER A 456 4.29 -7.37 -1.95
N SER A 457 4.01 -6.24 -2.60
CA SER A 457 3.83 -4.96 -1.87
C SER A 457 2.83 -5.11 -0.71
N PHE A 458 1.87 -6.02 -0.84
CA PHE A 458 0.91 -6.33 0.21
C PHE A 458 1.52 -7.07 1.40
N THR A 459 2.51 -7.91 1.23
CA THR A 459 3.04 -8.82 2.25
C THR A 459 4.35 -8.34 2.88
N TRP A 460 5.14 -7.52 2.18
CA TRP A 460 6.50 -7.15 2.57
C TRP A 460 6.73 -5.65 2.82
N LEU A 461 5.75 -4.79 2.55
CA LEU A 461 5.86 -3.35 2.78
C LEU A 461 5.04 -2.88 3.99
N GLN A 462 5.59 -1.92 4.73
CA GLN A 462 4.77 -1.11 5.63
C GLN A 462 3.81 -0.28 4.78
N ARG A 463 2.53 -0.32 5.04
CA ARG A 463 1.56 0.36 4.17
C ARG A 463 0.31 0.80 4.90
N ASN A 464 -0.41 1.72 4.29
CA ASN A 464 -1.76 2.04 4.66
C ASN A 464 -2.68 0.87 4.30
N VAL A 465 -3.64 0.59 5.17
CA VAL A 465 -4.66 -0.45 5.00
C VAL A 465 -5.99 0.04 5.52
N SER A 466 -7.07 -0.54 5.01
CA SER A 466 -8.41 -0.20 5.51
C SER A 466 -8.69 -0.83 6.87
N ALA A 467 -8.21 -2.05 7.11
CA ALA A 467 -8.32 -2.68 8.42
C ALA A 467 -7.11 -3.58 8.73
N VAL A 468 -7.00 -3.97 10.00
CA VAL A 468 -6.00 -4.90 10.52
C VAL A 468 -6.65 -5.89 11.47
N SER A 469 -6.15 -7.11 11.51
CA SER A 469 -6.65 -8.14 12.42
C SER A 469 -6.45 -7.76 13.88
N GLY A 470 -7.51 -7.82 14.66
CA GLY A 470 -7.47 -7.62 16.11
C GLY A 470 -6.68 -8.67 16.88
N SER A 471 -6.27 -9.75 16.20
CA SER A 471 -5.45 -10.81 16.77
C SER A 471 -3.98 -10.43 16.96
N PHE A 472 -3.50 -9.37 16.28
CA PHE A 472 -2.15 -8.81 16.47
C PHE A 472 -2.15 -7.32 16.10
N MET A 473 -2.70 -6.49 17.01
CA MET A 473 -3.00 -5.07 16.76
C MET A 473 -2.54 -4.17 17.89
N ALA A 474 -1.87 -3.07 17.55
CA ALA A 474 -1.56 -1.99 18.48
C ALA A 474 -2.38 -0.73 18.19
N ILE A 475 -2.75 0.00 19.24
CA ILE A 475 -3.45 1.28 19.15
C ILE A 475 -3.14 2.14 20.37
N LYS A 476 -3.01 3.46 20.21
CA LYS A 476 -2.95 4.38 21.35
C LYS A 476 -4.18 4.22 22.24
N ALA A 477 -3.98 4.02 23.54
CA ALA A 477 -5.08 3.83 24.48
C ALA A 477 -6.06 5.01 24.49
N GLN A 478 -5.55 6.25 24.49
CA GLN A 478 -6.40 7.44 24.43
C GLN A 478 -7.25 7.45 23.14
N ARG A 479 -6.69 7.01 22.00
CA ARG A 479 -7.40 6.97 20.72
C ARG A 479 -8.49 5.92 20.75
N PHE A 480 -8.18 4.71 21.24
CA PHE A 480 -9.12 3.62 21.41
C PHE A 480 -10.33 4.03 22.27
N MET A 481 -10.06 4.70 23.40
CA MET A 481 -11.14 5.21 24.27
C MET A 481 -11.97 6.30 23.58
N THR A 482 -11.31 7.25 22.86
CA THR A 482 -11.99 8.39 22.23
C THR A 482 -12.88 7.97 21.05
N VAL A 483 -12.52 6.93 20.32
CA VAL A 483 -13.34 6.44 19.20
C VAL A 483 -14.48 5.53 19.66
N GLY A 484 -14.53 5.13 20.93
CA GLY A 484 -15.63 4.38 21.54
C GLY A 484 -15.40 2.89 21.70
N LEU A 485 -14.13 2.43 21.72
CA LEU A 485 -13.76 1.02 21.94
C LEU A 485 -14.21 0.10 20.79
N PHE A 486 -14.17 -1.22 20.98
CA PHE A 486 -14.79 -2.17 20.05
C PHE A 486 -16.31 -2.19 20.19
N ASP A 487 -17.02 -2.47 19.12
CA ASP A 487 -18.45 -2.72 19.16
C ASP A 487 -18.71 -4.14 19.68
N GLU A 488 -19.20 -4.24 20.93
CA GLU A 488 -19.47 -5.53 21.59
C GLU A 488 -20.64 -6.30 20.94
N THR A 489 -21.44 -5.66 20.10
CA THR A 489 -22.54 -6.32 19.36
C THR A 489 -22.03 -7.17 18.20
N LEU A 490 -20.80 -6.93 17.72
CA LEU A 490 -20.10 -7.74 16.73
C LEU A 490 -19.33 -8.87 17.44
N SER A 491 -20.05 -9.88 17.93
CA SER A 491 -19.47 -10.90 18.80
C SER A 491 -18.61 -11.96 18.09
N GLY A 492 -18.76 -12.12 16.78
CA GLY A 492 -18.04 -13.12 15.96
C GLY A 492 -16.91 -12.49 15.15
N VAL A 493 -17.27 -11.93 14.00
CA VAL A 493 -16.33 -11.32 13.05
C VAL A 493 -16.61 -9.83 12.87
N GLY A 494 -15.66 -9.10 12.32
CA GLY A 494 -15.82 -7.71 11.88
C GLY A 494 -15.70 -6.64 12.96
N TRP A 495 -15.51 -6.99 14.22
CA TRP A 495 -15.36 -6.03 15.33
C TRP A 495 -14.07 -5.21 15.22
N ASP A 496 -13.01 -5.79 14.70
CA ASP A 496 -11.73 -5.16 14.43
C ASP A 496 -11.79 -4.30 13.15
N THR A 497 -12.40 -4.82 12.10
CA THR A 497 -12.66 -4.09 10.85
C THR A 497 -13.56 -2.87 11.10
N GLU A 498 -14.62 -2.99 11.91
CA GLU A 498 -15.51 -1.88 12.29
C GLU A 498 -14.73 -0.77 13.01
N LEU A 499 -13.90 -1.13 13.99
CA LEU A 499 -13.05 -0.16 14.67
C LEU A 499 -12.15 0.58 13.68
N CYS A 500 -11.53 -0.13 12.75
CA CYS A 500 -10.65 0.45 11.73
C CYS A 500 -11.40 1.42 10.80
N ILE A 501 -12.61 1.07 10.37
CA ILE A 501 -13.47 1.97 9.56
C ILE A 501 -13.84 3.22 10.37
N ARG A 502 -14.20 3.06 11.64
CA ARG A 502 -14.55 4.16 12.52
C ARG A 502 -13.38 5.10 12.77
N LEU A 503 -12.15 4.56 12.87
CA LEU A 503 -10.91 5.32 12.92
C LEU A 503 -10.71 6.15 11.63
N MET A 504 -10.85 5.52 10.46
CA MET A 504 -10.73 6.22 9.17
C MET A 504 -11.76 7.35 9.01
N ARG A 505 -13.00 7.12 9.40
CA ARG A 505 -14.05 8.17 9.40
C ARG A 505 -13.73 9.37 10.27
N ARG A 506 -12.84 9.22 11.26
CA ARG A 506 -12.32 10.31 12.10
C ARG A 506 -11.00 10.89 11.61
N GLY A 507 -10.55 10.51 10.40
CA GLY A 507 -9.33 11.00 9.76
C GLY A 507 -8.04 10.39 10.27
N TYR A 508 -8.12 9.23 10.95
CA TYR A 508 -6.96 8.40 11.24
C TYR A 508 -6.66 7.46 10.08
N GLU A 509 -5.45 6.96 10.03
CA GLU A 509 -4.95 6.05 9.02
C GLU A 509 -4.53 4.73 9.70
N ASN A 510 -5.01 3.58 9.21
CA ASN A 510 -4.58 2.29 9.73
C ASN A 510 -3.36 1.81 8.94
N TYR A 511 -2.46 1.11 9.63
CA TYR A 511 -1.19 0.68 9.06
C TYR A 511 -0.96 -0.81 9.26
N PHE A 512 -0.35 -1.43 8.28
CA PHE A 512 0.22 -2.76 8.36
C PHE A 512 1.74 -2.67 8.35
N THR A 513 2.40 -3.57 9.10
CA THR A 513 3.85 -3.75 9.06
C THR A 513 4.23 -5.23 9.03
N PRO A 514 5.07 -5.66 8.07
CA PRO A 514 5.57 -7.04 8.04
C PRO A 514 6.69 -7.30 9.05
N TYR A 515 7.25 -6.24 9.64
CA TYR A 515 8.38 -6.33 10.56
C TYR A 515 7.98 -6.73 12.00
N ALA A 516 6.69 -6.71 12.29
CA ALA A 516 6.11 -7.37 13.46
C ALA A 516 5.36 -8.60 12.97
N ALA A 517 5.85 -9.80 13.28
CA ALA A 517 5.29 -11.05 12.80
C ALA A 517 4.94 -12.00 13.94
N ALA A 518 3.84 -12.72 13.78
CA ALA A 518 3.37 -13.76 14.69
C ALA A 518 2.95 -15.01 13.91
N LYS A 519 3.15 -16.18 14.52
CA LYS A 519 2.67 -17.48 14.03
C LYS A 519 1.45 -17.91 14.81
N LEU A 520 0.36 -18.21 14.14
CA LEU A 520 -0.91 -18.63 14.73
C LEU A 520 -0.98 -20.16 14.83
N TYR A 521 -1.30 -20.66 16.01
CA TYR A 521 -1.56 -22.09 16.30
C TYR A 521 -3.06 -22.30 16.51
N GLY A 522 -3.80 -22.30 15.42
CA GLY A 522 -5.26 -22.41 15.40
C GLY A 522 -5.84 -21.67 14.21
N GLU A 523 -7.12 -21.38 14.28
CA GLU A 523 -7.86 -20.68 13.23
C GLU A 523 -8.48 -19.41 13.80
N LEU A 524 -8.67 -18.39 12.97
CA LEU A 524 -9.46 -17.22 13.29
C LEU A 524 -10.87 -17.38 12.73
N PRO A 525 -11.89 -16.79 13.39
CA PRO A 525 -13.25 -16.77 12.85
C PRO A 525 -13.27 -16.19 11.42
N ASP A 526 -14.05 -16.81 10.53
CA ASP A 526 -14.24 -16.34 9.15
C ASP A 526 -15.69 -15.82 8.98
N TYR A 527 -15.89 -14.95 8.00
CA TYR A 527 -17.22 -14.42 7.67
C TYR A 527 -18.16 -15.51 7.14
N ASP A 528 -17.61 -16.56 6.53
CA ASP A 528 -18.39 -17.70 6.01
C ASP A 528 -19.11 -18.46 7.13
N ASP A 529 -18.56 -18.44 8.35
CA ASP A 529 -19.12 -19.10 9.54
C ASP A 529 -19.96 -18.17 10.42
N ALA A 530 -20.08 -16.89 10.02
CA ALA A 530 -20.75 -15.89 10.84
C ALA A 530 -22.28 -16.00 10.80
N SER A 531 -22.96 -15.68 11.91
CA SER A 531 -24.42 -15.61 11.96
C SER A 531 -24.96 -14.48 11.08
N SER A 532 -26.19 -14.66 10.58
CA SER A 532 -26.89 -13.64 9.78
C SER A 532 -27.01 -12.30 10.51
N ASP A 533 -27.22 -12.31 11.83
CA ASP A 533 -27.27 -11.10 12.65
C ASP A 533 -25.91 -10.38 12.67
N ASN A 534 -24.82 -11.13 12.83
CA ASN A 534 -23.46 -10.55 12.80
C ASN A 534 -23.15 -9.95 11.42
N LEU A 535 -23.47 -10.68 10.34
CA LEU A 535 -23.27 -10.19 8.98
C LEU A 535 -24.10 -8.94 8.66
N THR A 536 -25.35 -8.86 9.14
CA THR A 536 -26.19 -7.66 8.99
C THR A 536 -25.53 -6.44 9.66
N ARG A 537 -25.01 -6.60 10.87
CA ARG A 537 -24.31 -5.52 11.60
C ARG A 537 -23.00 -5.13 10.91
N CYS A 538 -22.25 -6.10 10.40
CA CYS A 538 -21.07 -5.84 9.57
C CYS A 538 -21.43 -5.02 8.33
N TYR A 539 -22.50 -5.39 7.62
CA TYR A 539 -22.97 -4.67 6.43
C TYR A 539 -23.31 -3.21 6.75
N ASP A 540 -24.07 -2.96 7.82
CA ASP A 540 -24.43 -1.60 8.24
C ASP A 540 -23.19 -0.74 8.52
N SER A 541 -22.17 -1.34 9.12
CA SER A 541 -20.91 -0.65 9.45
C SER A 541 -20.01 -0.44 8.23
N PHE A 542 -19.93 -1.42 7.32
CA PHE A 542 -19.01 -1.42 6.17
C PHE A 542 -19.62 -0.82 4.91
N ARG A 543 -20.94 -0.63 4.88
CA ARG A 543 -21.74 -0.30 3.69
C ARG A 543 -21.11 0.73 2.78
N GLN A 544 -20.61 1.84 3.32
CA GLN A 544 -20.03 2.90 2.49
C GLN A 544 -18.83 2.37 1.71
N THR A 545 -17.88 1.72 2.37
CA THR A 545 -16.67 1.17 1.72
C THR A 545 -17.02 0.00 0.80
N LEU A 546 -17.98 -0.85 1.18
CA LEU A 546 -18.48 -1.92 0.30
C LEU A 546 -19.10 -1.37 -0.99
N MET A 547 -19.69 -0.19 -0.97
CA MET A 547 -20.29 0.43 -2.15
C MET A 547 -19.29 1.15 -3.04
N THR A 548 -18.24 1.73 -2.46
CA THR A 548 -17.23 2.53 -3.20
C THR A 548 -15.98 1.75 -3.57
N GLY A 549 -15.76 0.58 -2.99
CA GLY A 549 -14.48 -0.14 -3.03
C GLY A 549 -13.50 0.32 -1.95
N ASP A 550 -12.45 -0.43 -1.77
CA ASP A 550 -11.36 -0.14 -0.81
C ASP A 550 -10.28 0.70 -1.49
N GLY A 551 -10.01 1.91 -0.99
CA GLY A 551 -9.03 2.80 -1.60
C GLY A 551 -7.59 2.28 -1.58
N TYR A 552 -7.25 1.34 -0.69
CA TYR A 552 -5.91 0.73 -0.65
C TYR A 552 -5.81 -0.59 -1.45
N TYR A 553 -6.85 -0.90 -2.25
CA TYR A 553 -6.87 -2.06 -3.14
C TYR A 553 -7.43 -1.63 -4.50
N ASN A 554 -6.65 -1.83 -5.58
CA ASN A 554 -7.06 -1.35 -6.89
C ASN A 554 -8.37 -2.02 -7.33
N PRO A 555 -9.38 -1.26 -7.83
CA PRO A 555 -10.68 -1.82 -8.21
C PRO A 555 -10.63 -2.74 -9.44
N ASN A 556 -9.50 -2.80 -10.14
CA ASN A 556 -9.27 -3.73 -11.25
C ASN A 556 -8.92 -5.15 -10.77
N TYR A 557 -8.62 -5.35 -9.48
CA TYR A 557 -8.43 -6.69 -8.95
C TYR A 557 -9.76 -7.39 -8.65
N ASP A 558 -9.76 -8.71 -8.72
CA ASP A 558 -10.93 -9.53 -8.40
C ASP A 558 -11.12 -9.60 -6.87
N TYR A 559 -12.16 -8.98 -6.38
CA TYR A 559 -12.51 -9.00 -4.97
C TYR A 559 -13.07 -10.37 -4.50
N ALA A 560 -13.35 -11.30 -5.38
CA ALA A 560 -13.75 -12.66 -5.02
C ALA A 560 -12.54 -13.56 -4.68
N ALA A 561 -11.35 -13.21 -5.17
CA ALA A 561 -10.12 -13.94 -4.95
C ALA A 561 -9.31 -13.35 -3.79
N SER A 562 -8.59 -14.18 -3.03
CA SER A 562 -7.61 -13.69 -2.04
C SER A 562 -6.34 -13.18 -2.71
N GLU A 563 -5.93 -13.80 -3.82
CA GLU A 563 -4.79 -13.35 -4.63
C GLU A 563 -5.22 -12.15 -5.48
N PRO A 564 -4.42 -11.06 -5.55
CA PRO A 564 -4.67 -9.92 -6.42
C PRO A 564 -4.50 -10.31 -7.90
N ILE A 565 -5.53 -10.86 -8.50
CA ILE A 565 -5.62 -11.18 -9.94
C ILE A 565 -6.53 -10.16 -10.63
N LEU A 566 -6.33 -9.93 -11.93
CA LEU A 566 -7.18 -8.99 -12.67
C LEU A 566 -8.59 -9.52 -12.83
N SER A 567 -9.55 -8.65 -12.55
CA SER A 567 -10.95 -8.88 -12.82
C SER A 567 -11.31 -8.40 -14.23
N ILE A 568 -11.96 -9.25 -15.01
CA ILE A 568 -12.60 -8.86 -16.28
C ILE A 568 -14.00 -8.26 -16.06
N LYS A 569 -14.49 -8.25 -14.82
CA LYS A 569 -15.80 -7.71 -14.45
C LYS A 569 -15.59 -6.54 -13.50
N PRO A 570 -16.34 -5.45 -13.66
CA PRO A 570 -16.28 -4.35 -12.72
C PRO A 570 -16.63 -4.82 -11.30
N TYR A 571 -15.99 -4.24 -10.30
CA TYR A 571 -16.33 -4.47 -8.89
C TYR A 571 -17.84 -4.33 -8.65
N LYS A 572 -18.44 -5.34 -8.05
CA LYS A 572 -19.85 -5.33 -7.66
C LYS A 572 -19.95 -5.35 -6.15
N PRO A 573 -20.48 -4.29 -5.54
CA PRO A 573 -20.69 -4.27 -4.10
C PRO A 573 -21.70 -5.32 -3.67
N ILE A 574 -21.53 -5.86 -2.46
CA ILE A 574 -22.52 -6.74 -1.84
C ILE A 574 -23.79 -5.93 -1.57
N CYS A 575 -24.91 -6.50 -1.99
CA CYS A 575 -26.22 -5.99 -1.67
C CYS A 575 -27.03 -7.08 -0.93
N LEU A 576 -27.14 -6.97 0.40
CA LEU A 576 -27.93 -7.90 1.21
C LEU A 576 -29.44 -7.72 1.02
N ASN A 577 -29.87 -6.56 0.55
CA ASN A 577 -31.27 -6.27 0.28
C ASN A 577 -31.43 -5.83 -1.19
N PRO A 578 -32.11 -6.62 -2.04
CA PRO A 578 -32.34 -6.27 -3.44
C PRO A 578 -33.16 -4.99 -3.64
N ASN A 579 -33.79 -4.46 -2.59
CA ASN A 579 -34.55 -3.20 -2.63
C ASN A 579 -33.69 -1.97 -2.29
N TYR A 580 -32.42 -2.14 -1.89
CA TYR A 580 -31.46 -1.04 -1.79
C TYR A 580 -30.75 -0.87 -3.13
N LYS A 581 -31.35 -0.07 -4.01
CA LYS A 581 -30.70 0.46 -5.20
C LYS A 581 -30.08 1.82 -4.88
#